data_679ffda820b929cc7dd417a5f51f759c
#
_entry.id   679ffda820b929cc7dd417a5f51f759c
#
_cell.length_a   1.000
_cell.length_b   1.000
_cell.length_c   1.000
_cell.angle_alpha   90.00
_cell.angle_beta   90.00
_cell.angle_gamma   90.00
#
_symmetry.space_group_name_H-M   'P 1'
#
loop_
_entity.id
_entity.type
_entity.pdbx_description
1 polymer ?
#
loop_
_entity_poly.entity_id
_entity_poly.type
_entity_poly.pdbx_seq_one_letter_code
_entity_poly.pdbx_strand_id
1 'polypeptide(L)'
;MDLDLTGRIVVVTGASRGIGLAVTRAFVAEGARVVAGARSTTPELAALADGGSVIVVEVDLSTHDGPGALVAAAGPRVDVLVNNVGSAHPRPDGFLEITDEMWRATLELDLMASVRAVRAVVPIMRAYGGGAIVNIGSVNARLPDPLVLDYSAAKAAAGSMAKSLSKELGPHGIRVNSVDPGPVATDLWLGKGGVADVVGGAHGASPEDVAAGAAASMVTGRFTRPEEVADVVLVLASTRFGNVTGSNVVIDGGLITTL
;
A
#
# COMPACT_ATOMS: atom_id res chain seq x y z
N MET A 1 2.13 23.86 2.64
CA MET A 1 3.54 23.56 2.20
C MET A 1 3.43 23.04 0.79
N ASP A 2 4.13 23.60 -0.17
CA ASP A 2 4.22 23.02 -1.51
C ASP A 2 5.09 21.75 -1.46
N LEU A 3 4.58 20.64 -1.96
CA LEU A 3 5.24 19.33 -1.96
C LEU A 3 6.00 19.03 -3.25
N ASP A 4 6.03 19.96 -4.20
CA ASP A 4 6.66 19.81 -5.53
C ASP A 4 6.15 18.57 -6.31
N LEU A 5 4.85 18.29 -6.21
CA LEU A 5 4.21 17.13 -6.85
C LEU A 5 3.49 17.47 -8.15
N THR A 6 3.29 18.74 -8.46
CA THR A 6 2.62 19.20 -9.68
C THR A 6 3.34 18.68 -10.93
N GLY A 7 2.59 18.04 -11.84
CA GLY A 7 3.10 17.48 -13.09
C GLY A 7 3.95 16.20 -12.94
N ARG A 8 4.09 15.65 -11.73
CA ARG A 8 4.77 14.37 -11.51
C ARG A 8 3.94 13.21 -12.06
N ILE A 9 4.63 12.22 -12.59
CA ILE A 9 4.02 10.96 -13.04
C ILE A 9 4.10 9.94 -11.92
N VAL A 10 2.94 9.52 -11.46
CA VAL A 10 2.79 8.65 -10.28
C VAL A 10 2.12 7.34 -10.72
N VAL A 11 2.69 6.20 -10.34
CA VAL A 11 2.07 4.89 -10.52
C VAL A 11 1.57 4.41 -9.15
N VAL A 12 0.28 4.06 -9.07
CA VAL A 12 -0.34 3.54 -7.84
C VAL A 12 -0.89 2.14 -8.08
N THR A 13 -0.43 1.17 -7.31
CA THR A 13 -0.94 -0.21 -7.36
C THR A 13 -2.14 -0.38 -6.42
N GLY A 14 -3.21 -1.06 -6.86
CA GLY A 14 -4.40 -1.27 -6.04
C GLY A 14 -5.20 0.01 -5.78
N ALA A 15 -5.39 0.83 -6.82
CA ALA A 15 -5.90 2.20 -6.74
C ALA A 15 -7.44 2.32 -6.65
N SER A 16 -8.22 1.22 -6.77
CA SER A 16 -9.67 1.31 -6.92
C SER A 16 -10.45 1.59 -5.64
N ARG A 17 -9.86 1.37 -4.46
CA ARG A 17 -10.54 1.54 -3.16
C ARG A 17 -9.55 1.79 -2.02
N GLY A 18 -10.07 2.09 -0.84
CA GLY A 18 -9.32 2.21 0.40
C GLY A 18 -8.14 3.18 0.29
N ILE A 19 -6.99 2.77 0.83
CA ILE A 19 -5.76 3.58 0.85
C ILE A 19 -5.32 3.96 -0.56
N GLY A 20 -5.33 3.03 -1.52
CA GLY A 20 -4.89 3.31 -2.89
C GLY A 20 -5.74 4.36 -3.60
N LEU A 21 -7.05 4.36 -3.39
CA LEU A 21 -7.95 5.40 -3.92
C LEU A 21 -7.70 6.75 -3.24
N ALA A 22 -7.51 6.77 -1.92
CA ALA A 22 -7.19 7.99 -1.18
C ALA A 22 -5.85 8.59 -1.64
N VAL A 23 -4.82 7.75 -1.82
CA VAL A 23 -3.52 8.16 -2.39
C VAL A 23 -3.68 8.73 -3.80
N THR A 24 -4.46 8.08 -4.65
CA THR A 24 -4.74 8.56 -6.01
C THR A 24 -5.39 9.95 -5.99
N ARG A 25 -6.42 10.15 -5.15
CA ARG A 25 -7.08 11.46 -4.96
C ARG A 25 -6.11 12.52 -4.46
N ALA A 26 -5.29 12.18 -3.49
CA ALA A 26 -4.32 13.10 -2.89
C ALA A 26 -3.28 13.57 -3.92
N PHE A 27 -2.71 12.68 -4.72
CA PHE A 27 -1.79 13.08 -5.80
C PHE A 27 -2.45 13.93 -6.87
N VAL A 28 -3.70 13.61 -7.26
CA VAL A 28 -4.46 14.44 -8.21
C VAL A 28 -4.69 15.85 -7.66
N ALA A 29 -5.02 15.97 -6.36
CA ALA A 29 -5.21 17.27 -5.71
C ALA A 29 -3.92 18.11 -5.67
N GLU A 30 -2.74 17.48 -5.60
CA GLU A 30 -1.42 18.12 -5.70
C GLU A 30 -0.98 18.39 -7.16
N GLY A 31 -1.86 18.16 -8.14
CA GLY A 31 -1.59 18.43 -9.56
C GLY A 31 -0.71 17.38 -10.25
N ALA A 32 -0.55 16.19 -9.69
CA ALA A 32 0.15 15.08 -10.32
C ALA A 32 -0.72 14.36 -11.35
N ARG A 33 -0.10 13.60 -12.24
CA ARG A 33 -0.74 12.66 -13.16
C ARG A 33 -0.56 11.24 -12.64
N VAL A 34 -1.64 10.51 -12.48
CA VAL A 34 -1.62 9.19 -11.85
C VAL A 34 -1.96 8.09 -12.85
N VAL A 35 -1.14 7.04 -12.90
CA VAL A 35 -1.46 5.77 -13.55
C VAL A 35 -1.91 4.80 -12.47
N ALA A 36 -3.21 4.52 -12.46
CA ALA A 36 -3.91 3.81 -11.40
C ALA A 36 -4.18 2.36 -11.81
N GLY A 37 -3.50 1.41 -11.17
CA GLY A 37 -3.67 -0.02 -11.43
C GLY A 37 -4.71 -0.66 -10.53
N ALA A 38 -5.69 -1.36 -11.11
CA ALA A 38 -6.70 -2.11 -10.38
C ALA A 38 -7.25 -3.26 -11.22
N ARG A 39 -7.89 -4.27 -10.59
CA ARG A 39 -8.55 -5.37 -11.31
C ARG A 39 -9.84 -4.94 -12.02
N SER A 40 -10.47 -3.90 -11.50
CA SER A 40 -11.69 -3.31 -12.07
C SER A 40 -11.77 -1.84 -11.72
N THR A 41 -12.40 -1.08 -12.60
CA THR A 41 -12.67 0.34 -12.42
C THR A 41 -13.91 0.52 -11.55
N THR A 42 -13.77 1.19 -10.40
CA THR A 42 -14.91 1.59 -9.56
C THR A 42 -15.47 2.94 -10.02
N PRO A 43 -16.73 3.28 -9.67
CA PRO A 43 -17.30 4.60 -10.00
C PRO A 43 -16.44 5.77 -9.51
N GLU A 44 -15.87 5.64 -8.32
CA GLU A 44 -15.01 6.67 -7.72
C GLU A 44 -13.69 6.84 -8.50
N LEU A 45 -13.10 5.75 -8.97
CA LEU A 45 -11.88 5.80 -9.78
C LEU A 45 -12.18 6.33 -11.19
N ALA A 46 -13.33 5.96 -11.77
CA ALA A 46 -13.78 6.48 -13.06
C ALA A 46 -13.98 8.00 -13.00
N ALA A 47 -14.62 8.52 -11.95
CA ALA A 47 -14.81 9.96 -11.76
C ALA A 47 -13.48 10.75 -11.69
N LEU A 48 -12.43 10.15 -11.12
CA LEU A 48 -11.09 10.75 -11.13
C LEU A 48 -10.46 10.73 -12.54
N ALA A 49 -10.71 9.68 -13.30
CA ALA A 49 -10.23 9.56 -14.68
C ALA A 49 -10.89 10.58 -15.62
N ASP A 50 -12.19 10.85 -15.43
CA ASP A 50 -12.93 11.87 -16.19
C ASP A 50 -12.33 13.27 -16.04
N GLY A 51 -11.66 13.54 -14.93
CA GLY A 51 -10.88 14.78 -14.70
C GLY A 51 -9.59 14.89 -15.53
N GLY A 52 -9.21 13.86 -16.28
CA GLY A 52 -8.07 13.86 -17.20
C GLY A 52 -6.68 13.70 -16.54
N SER A 53 -6.61 13.66 -15.21
CA SER A 53 -5.34 13.50 -14.47
C SER A 53 -5.03 12.05 -14.11
N VAL A 54 -5.96 11.11 -14.32
CA VAL A 54 -5.79 9.69 -14.00
C VAL A 54 -5.97 8.83 -15.25
N ILE A 55 -5.02 7.93 -15.46
CA ILE A 55 -5.12 6.84 -16.44
C ILE A 55 -5.40 5.56 -15.65
N VAL A 56 -6.56 4.95 -15.86
CA VAL A 56 -6.90 3.67 -15.24
C VAL A 56 -6.38 2.52 -16.10
N VAL A 57 -5.69 1.58 -15.46
CA VAL A 57 -5.20 0.35 -16.09
C VAL A 57 -5.84 -0.83 -15.38
N GLU A 58 -6.75 -1.51 -16.07
CA GLU A 58 -7.33 -2.75 -15.54
C GLU A 58 -6.32 -3.89 -15.67
N VAL A 59 -5.82 -4.36 -14.54
CA VAL A 59 -4.72 -5.32 -14.47
C VAL A 59 -4.76 -6.13 -13.17
N ASP A 60 -4.49 -7.43 -13.28
CA ASP A 60 -4.26 -8.28 -12.12
C ASP A 60 -2.78 -8.22 -11.70
N LEU A 61 -2.54 -7.59 -10.57
CA LEU A 61 -1.19 -7.37 -10.04
C LEU A 61 -0.59 -8.61 -9.35
N SER A 62 -1.36 -9.67 -9.14
CA SER A 62 -0.84 -10.95 -8.65
C SER A 62 -0.15 -11.77 -9.74
N THR A 63 -0.37 -11.42 -11.01
CA THR A 63 0.25 -12.12 -12.14
C THR A 63 1.71 -11.71 -12.36
N HIS A 64 2.45 -12.54 -13.09
CA HIS A 64 3.85 -12.28 -13.42
C HIS A 64 4.03 -10.94 -14.17
N ASP A 65 3.17 -10.65 -15.15
CA ASP A 65 3.34 -9.53 -16.08
C ASP A 65 2.54 -8.28 -15.68
N GLY A 66 1.54 -8.44 -14.81
CA GLY A 66 0.61 -7.36 -14.45
C GLY A 66 1.31 -6.10 -13.89
N PRO A 67 2.20 -6.20 -12.89
CA PRO A 67 2.89 -5.02 -12.39
C PRO A 67 3.76 -4.31 -13.43
N GLY A 68 4.41 -5.08 -14.31
CA GLY A 68 5.18 -4.53 -15.44
C GLY A 68 4.32 -3.80 -16.45
N ALA A 69 3.16 -4.36 -16.80
CA ALA A 69 2.20 -3.74 -17.70
C ALA A 69 1.65 -2.42 -17.15
N LEU A 70 1.36 -2.37 -15.84
CA LEU A 70 0.95 -1.14 -15.17
C LEU A 70 2.03 -0.05 -15.28
N VAL A 71 3.29 -0.38 -14.96
CA VAL A 71 4.40 0.57 -15.04
C VAL A 71 4.63 1.04 -16.48
N ALA A 72 4.53 0.14 -17.47
CA ALA A 72 4.69 0.48 -18.88
C ALA A 72 3.62 1.48 -19.38
N ALA A 73 2.41 1.43 -18.85
CA ALA A 73 1.34 2.37 -19.17
C ALA A 73 1.65 3.82 -18.76
N ALA A 74 2.59 4.05 -17.86
CA ALA A 74 3.05 5.39 -17.49
C ALA A 74 3.97 6.03 -18.56
N GLY A 75 4.43 5.25 -19.52
CA GLY A 75 5.36 5.72 -20.54
C GLY A 75 6.81 5.82 -20.08
N PRO A 76 7.60 6.70 -20.68
CA PRO A 76 9.04 6.71 -20.48
C PRO A 76 9.49 7.37 -19.16
N ARG A 77 8.59 7.99 -18.39
CA ARG A 77 8.92 8.68 -17.15
C ARG A 77 8.00 8.23 -16.02
N VAL A 78 8.58 7.92 -14.87
CA VAL A 78 7.88 7.71 -13.61
C VAL A 78 8.66 8.42 -12.51
N ASP A 79 8.02 9.36 -11.81
CA ASP A 79 8.62 10.10 -10.70
C ASP A 79 8.37 9.40 -9.35
N VAL A 80 7.19 8.77 -9.21
CA VAL A 80 6.78 8.10 -7.98
C VAL A 80 6.12 6.75 -8.26
N LEU A 81 6.52 5.72 -7.52
CA LEU A 81 5.81 4.45 -7.44
C LEU A 81 5.24 4.27 -6.04
N VAL A 82 3.93 4.04 -5.94
CA VAL A 82 3.27 3.65 -4.69
C VAL A 82 2.86 2.19 -4.77
N ASN A 83 3.58 1.33 -4.06
CA ASN A 83 3.25 -0.08 -3.89
C ASN A 83 2.22 -0.20 -2.77
N ASN A 84 0.94 -0.20 -3.13
CA ASN A 84 -0.15 -0.27 -2.18
C ASN A 84 -0.94 -1.59 -2.28
N VAL A 85 -0.94 -2.27 -3.42
CA VAL A 85 -1.71 -3.51 -3.57
C VAL A 85 -1.39 -4.51 -2.47
N GLY A 86 -2.42 -5.13 -1.91
CA GLY A 86 -2.31 -6.16 -0.88
C GLY A 86 -3.68 -6.53 -0.32
N SER A 87 -3.75 -7.64 0.40
CA SER A 87 -4.96 -8.12 1.05
C SER A 87 -4.62 -8.98 2.26
N ALA A 88 -5.23 -8.67 3.40
CA ALA A 88 -5.17 -9.53 4.59
C ALA A 88 -6.40 -10.44 4.62
N HIS A 89 -6.18 -11.73 4.72
CA HIS A 89 -7.24 -12.73 4.87
C HIS A 89 -7.12 -13.39 6.24
N PRO A 90 -8.05 -13.12 7.18
CA PRO A 90 -8.00 -13.79 8.48
C PRO A 90 -8.06 -15.31 8.37
N ARG A 91 -7.28 -15.99 9.22
CA ARG A 91 -7.14 -17.45 9.27
C ARG A 91 -7.63 -17.97 10.63
N PRO A 92 -8.96 -17.94 10.91
CA PRO A 92 -9.49 -18.29 12.21
C PRO A 92 -9.25 -19.76 12.59
N ASP A 93 -9.08 -20.63 11.59
CA ASP A 93 -8.85 -22.07 11.79
C ASP A 93 -7.38 -22.41 12.14
N GLY A 94 -6.51 -21.40 12.17
CA GLY A 94 -5.12 -21.50 12.63
C GLY A 94 -4.12 -21.96 11.58
N PHE A 95 -2.87 -22.07 12.01
CA PHE A 95 -1.70 -22.29 11.13
C PHE A 95 -1.79 -23.57 10.28
N LEU A 96 -2.30 -24.67 10.85
CA LEU A 96 -2.32 -25.98 10.17
C LEU A 96 -3.28 -26.00 8.96
N GLU A 97 -4.25 -25.08 8.94
CA GLU A 97 -5.22 -24.97 7.85
C GLU A 97 -4.78 -23.97 6.75
N ILE A 98 -3.64 -23.30 6.94
CA ILE A 98 -3.07 -22.42 5.90
C ILE A 98 -2.31 -23.26 4.88
N THR A 99 -2.95 -23.57 3.76
CA THR A 99 -2.33 -24.41 2.72
C THR A 99 -1.19 -23.69 1.99
N ASP A 100 -0.38 -24.47 1.29
CA ASP A 100 0.69 -23.94 0.42
C ASP A 100 0.14 -22.99 -0.66
N GLU A 101 -1.07 -23.25 -1.18
CA GLU A 101 -1.73 -22.39 -2.16
C GLU A 101 -2.12 -21.05 -1.56
N MET A 102 -2.63 -21.02 -0.32
CA MET A 102 -2.91 -19.78 0.41
C MET A 102 -1.63 -18.97 0.64
N TRP A 103 -0.55 -19.64 1.08
CA TRP A 103 0.77 -19.00 1.22
C TRP A 103 1.25 -18.39 -0.09
N ARG A 104 1.19 -19.14 -1.20
CA ARG A 104 1.61 -18.65 -2.51
C ARG A 104 0.77 -17.45 -2.95
N ALA A 105 -0.56 -17.52 -2.80
CA ALA A 105 -1.45 -16.41 -3.17
C ALA A 105 -1.13 -15.13 -2.38
N THR A 106 -0.92 -15.24 -1.07
CA THR A 106 -0.54 -14.11 -0.22
C THR A 106 0.81 -13.54 -0.64
N LEU A 107 1.83 -14.37 -0.82
CA LEU A 107 3.16 -13.92 -1.24
C LEU A 107 3.15 -13.30 -2.65
N GLU A 108 2.37 -13.84 -3.59
CA GLU A 108 2.25 -13.29 -4.94
C GLU A 108 1.67 -11.87 -4.91
N LEU A 109 0.62 -11.64 -4.12
CA LEU A 109 -0.04 -10.34 -4.07
C LEU A 109 0.68 -9.34 -3.15
N ASP A 110 1.07 -9.75 -1.94
CA ASP A 110 1.55 -8.83 -0.90
C ASP A 110 3.06 -8.59 -0.93
N LEU A 111 3.82 -9.42 -1.69
CA LEU A 111 5.26 -9.27 -1.85
C LEU A 111 5.67 -9.19 -3.33
N MET A 112 5.36 -10.22 -4.13
CA MET A 112 5.89 -10.34 -5.49
C MET A 112 5.34 -9.28 -6.44
N ALA A 113 4.11 -8.80 -6.24
CA ALA A 113 3.59 -7.65 -6.97
C ALA A 113 4.49 -6.43 -6.84
N SER A 114 4.92 -6.11 -5.60
CA SER A 114 5.85 -4.99 -5.34
C SER A 114 7.23 -5.25 -5.92
N VAL A 115 7.77 -6.47 -5.81
CA VAL A 115 9.06 -6.85 -6.42
C VAL A 115 9.05 -6.60 -7.92
N ARG A 116 7.98 -7.02 -8.61
CA ARG A 116 7.84 -6.86 -10.06
C ARG A 116 7.65 -5.41 -10.49
N ALA A 117 6.84 -4.64 -9.74
CA ALA A 117 6.66 -3.21 -10.01
C ALA A 117 7.97 -2.44 -9.84
N VAL A 118 8.73 -2.70 -8.76
CA VAL A 118 10.05 -2.10 -8.54
C VAL A 118 11.02 -2.47 -9.65
N ARG A 119 11.08 -3.74 -10.05
CA ARG A 119 11.94 -4.21 -11.15
C ARG A 119 11.63 -3.49 -12.45
N ALA A 120 10.36 -3.20 -12.73
CA ALA A 120 9.95 -2.50 -13.94
C ALA A 120 10.24 -0.98 -13.88
N VAL A 121 10.06 -0.34 -12.70
CA VAL A 121 10.20 1.11 -12.58
C VAL A 121 11.64 1.59 -12.44
N VAL A 122 12.52 0.82 -11.78
CA VAL A 122 13.89 1.24 -11.48
C VAL A 122 14.70 1.65 -12.72
N PRO A 123 14.68 0.91 -13.84
CA PRO A 123 15.38 1.35 -15.07
C PRO A 123 14.87 2.70 -15.56
N ILE A 124 13.56 2.95 -15.48
CA ILE A 124 12.94 4.22 -15.91
C ILE A 124 13.41 5.35 -14.99
N MET A 125 13.31 5.18 -13.68
CA MET A 125 13.75 6.19 -12.71
C MET A 125 15.25 6.50 -12.84
N ARG A 126 16.09 5.49 -13.04
CA ARG A 126 17.54 5.69 -13.26
C ARG A 126 17.83 6.51 -14.52
N ALA A 127 17.11 6.27 -15.59
CA ALA A 127 17.26 7.02 -16.85
C ALA A 127 16.89 8.51 -16.71
N TYR A 128 15.97 8.82 -15.76
CA TYR A 128 15.51 10.19 -15.48
C TYR A 128 16.17 10.85 -14.26
N GLY A 129 17.19 10.23 -13.68
CA GLY A 129 18.01 10.81 -12.62
C GLY A 129 17.45 10.69 -11.22
N GLY A 130 16.47 9.79 -11.00
CA GLY A 130 15.96 9.48 -9.67
C GLY A 130 14.44 9.32 -9.60
N GLY A 131 13.93 9.22 -8.37
CA GLY A 131 12.50 9.05 -8.09
C GLY A 131 12.22 8.71 -6.63
N ALA A 132 10.96 8.44 -6.31
CA ALA A 132 10.54 7.97 -5.00
C ALA A 132 9.69 6.70 -5.10
N ILE A 133 10.00 5.71 -4.29
CA ILE A 133 9.21 4.49 -4.11
C ILE A 133 8.67 4.53 -2.68
N VAL A 134 7.34 4.48 -2.55
CA VAL A 134 6.65 4.41 -1.26
C VAL A 134 5.87 3.11 -1.18
N ASN A 135 6.18 2.29 -0.18
CA ASN A 135 5.48 1.03 0.03
C ASN A 135 4.46 1.18 1.14
N ILE A 136 3.25 0.68 0.94
CA ILE A 136 2.27 0.52 2.02
C ILE A 136 2.53 -0.82 2.69
N GLY A 137 3.20 -0.73 3.83
CA GLY A 137 3.49 -1.84 4.71
C GLY A 137 2.31 -2.17 5.63
N SER A 138 2.62 -2.57 6.84
CA SER A 138 1.65 -2.82 7.92
C SER A 138 2.38 -2.87 9.25
N VAL A 139 1.71 -2.48 10.34
CA VAL A 139 2.19 -2.77 11.70
C VAL A 139 2.44 -4.26 11.93
N ASN A 140 1.73 -5.13 11.21
CA ASN A 140 1.90 -6.58 11.27
C ASN A 140 3.29 -7.06 10.83
N ALA A 141 4.08 -6.22 10.15
CA ALA A 141 5.49 -6.50 9.88
C ALA A 141 6.36 -6.54 11.16
N ARG A 142 5.90 -5.89 12.24
CA ARG A 142 6.61 -5.75 13.53
C ARG A 142 5.81 -6.30 14.71
N LEU A 143 4.49 -6.25 14.63
CA LEU A 143 3.54 -6.78 15.59
C LEU A 143 2.71 -7.87 14.87
N PRO A 144 3.30 -9.05 14.60
CA PRO A 144 2.61 -10.09 13.84
C PRO A 144 1.40 -10.62 14.61
N ASP A 145 0.28 -10.76 13.89
CA ASP A 145 -0.96 -11.27 14.41
C ASP A 145 -1.17 -12.72 13.89
N PRO A 146 -1.42 -13.70 14.76
CA PRO A 146 -1.64 -15.08 14.35
C PRO A 146 -2.86 -15.26 13.43
N LEU A 147 -3.85 -14.36 13.49
CA LEU A 147 -5.01 -14.41 12.58
C LEU A 147 -4.66 -14.06 11.12
N VAL A 148 -3.53 -13.44 10.86
CA VAL A 148 -3.06 -13.05 9.51
C VAL A 148 -1.57 -13.40 9.35
N LEU A 149 -1.20 -14.62 9.71
CA LEU A 149 0.19 -15.06 9.83
C LEU A 149 0.95 -14.96 8.50
N ASP A 150 0.37 -15.45 7.41
CA ASP A 150 0.94 -15.42 6.06
C ASP A 150 1.11 -13.97 5.56
N TYR A 151 0.12 -13.12 5.81
CA TYR A 151 0.19 -11.69 5.51
C TYR A 151 1.27 -10.98 6.33
N SER A 152 1.35 -11.25 7.64
CA SER A 152 2.39 -10.68 8.52
C SER A 152 3.79 -11.00 8.02
N ALA A 153 4.03 -12.25 7.61
CA ALA A 153 5.29 -12.69 7.04
C ALA A 153 5.59 -11.98 5.71
N ALA A 154 4.60 -11.86 4.81
CA ALA A 154 4.75 -11.15 3.54
C ALA A 154 5.10 -9.67 3.74
N LYS A 155 4.42 -8.97 4.68
CA LYS A 155 4.69 -7.56 5.00
C LYS A 155 6.05 -7.35 5.65
N ALA A 156 6.50 -8.27 6.50
CA ALA A 156 7.85 -8.25 7.06
C ALA A 156 8.91 -8.40 5.96
N ALA A 157 8.71 -9.35 5.04
CA ALA A 157 9.60 -9.53 3.89
C ALA A 157 9.65 -8.29 2.98
N ALA A 158 8.49 -7.67 2.69
CA ALA A 158 8.41 -6.43 1.91
C ALA A 158 9.16 -5.26 2.59
N GLY A 159 9.04 -5.13 3.91
CA GLY A 159 9.78 -4.12 4.69
C GLY A 159 11.29 -4.32 4.64
N SER A 160 11.76 -5.57 4.77
CA SER A 160 13.19 -5.92 4.63
C SER A 160 13.71 -5.62 3.22
N MET A 161 12.93 -5.96 2.19
CA MET A 161 13.24 -5.63 0.78
C MET A 161 13.36 -4.11 0.60
N ALA A 162 12.39 -3.33 1.10
CA ALA A 162 12.40 -1.87 0.98
C ALA A 162 13.67 -1.26 1.59
N LYS A 163 14.09 -1.76 2.76
CA LYS A 163 15.32 -1.32 3.43
C LYS A 163 16.57 -1.64 2.61
N SER A 164 16.64 -2.81 1.99
CA SER A 164 17.77 -3.20 1.13
C SER A 164 17.82 -2.32 -0.13
N LEU A 165 16.67 -2.14 -0.78
CA LEU A 165 16.55 -1.29 -1.97
C LEU A 165 16.93 0.18 -1.69
N SER A 166 16.63 0.71 -0.50
CA SER A 166 16.99 2.09 -0.15
C SER A 166 18.50 2.33 -0.17
N LYS A 167 19.28 1.30 0.18
CA LYS A 167 20.76 1.36 0.16
C LYS A 167 21.30 1.19 -1.25
N GLU A 168 20.75 0.25 -2.02
CA GLU A 168 21.18 -0.05 -3.38
C GLU A 168 20.85 1.10 -4.34
N LEU A 169 19.65 1.67 -4.23
CA LEU A 169 19.12 2.65 -5.18
C LEU A 169 19.43 4.11 -4.82
N GLY A 170 19.82 4.37 -3.57
CA GLY A 170 20.19 5.70 -3.10
C GLY A 170 21.25 6.41 -3.96
N PRO A 171 22.36 5.75 -4.35
CA PRO A 171 23.37 6.33 -5.25
C PRO A 171 22.83 6.73 -6.63
N HIS A 172 21.65 6.24 -7.01
CA HIS A 172 20.96 6.57 -8.27
C HIS A 172 19.88 7.64 -8.09
N GLY A 173 19.83 8.33 -6.94
CA GLY A 173 18.82 9.34 -6.67
C GLY A 173 17.40 8.78 -6.42
N ILE A 174 17.25 7.47 -6.20
CA ILE A 174 15.96 6.83 -5.94
C ILE A 174 15.82 6.58 -4.44
N ARG A 175 14.82 7.22 -3.83
CA ARG A 175 14.48 7.02 -2.41
C ARG A 175 13.45 5.91 -2.28
N VAL A 176 13.58 5.08 -1.25
CA VAL A 176 12.64 4.00 -0.95
C VAL A 176 12.24 4.08 0.51
N ASN A 177 10.96 4.29 0.78
CA ASN A 177 10.42 4.39 2.13
C ASN A 177 9.14 3.55 2.26
N SER A 178 8.71 3.31 3.49
CA SER A 178 7.46 2.61 3.78
C SER A 178 6.59 3.43 4.72
N VAL A 179 5.28 3.29 4.57
CA VAL A 179 4.27 3.69 5.54
C VAL A 179 3.69 2.41 6.10
N ASP A 180 3.70 2.24 7.42
CA ASP A 180 3.19 1.05 8.11
C ASP A 180 1.91 1.42 8.88
N PRO A 181 0.72 1.30 8.27
CA PRO A 181 -0.53 1.59 8.96
C PRO A 181 -0.88 0.50 9.98
N GLY A 182 -1.54 0.92 11.05
CA GLY A 182 -2.39 0.08 11.88
C GLY A 182 -3.73 -0.21 11.20
N PRO A 183 -4.79 -0.49 11.97
CA PRO A 183 -6.14 -0.61 11.45
C PRO A 183 -6.59 0.68 10.74
N VAL A 184 -7.00 0.56 9.46
CA VAL A 184 -7.49 1.67 8.63
C VAL A 184 -8.96 1.46 8.32
N ALA A 185 -9.76 2.52 8.38
CA ALA A 185 -11.20 2.50 8.10
C ALA A 185 -11.48 2.30 6.60
N THR A 186 -11.33 1.07 6.14
CA THR A 186 -11.53 0.63 4.75
C THR A 186 -12.38 -0.65 4.71
N ASP A 187 -12.85 -1.04 3.53
CA ASP A 187 -13.56 -2.31 3.33
C ASP A 187 -12.74 -3.53 3.73
N LEU A 188 -11.41 -3.44 3.73
CA LEU A 188 -10.54 -4.51 4.23
C LEU A 188 -10.83 -4.85 5.69
N TRP A 189 -11.12 -3.83 6.50
CA TRP A 189 -11.46 -3.99 7.90
C TRP A 189 -12.97 -4.05 8.14
N LEU A 190 -13.73 -3.10 7.57
CA LEU A 190 -15.12 -2.79 7.94
C LEU A 190 -16.14 -3.26 6.88
N GLY A 191 -15.68 -3.70 5.72
CA GLY A 191 -16.55 -4.18 4.64
C GLY A 191 -17.02 -5.62 4.87
N LYS A 192 -18.04 -6.01 4.11
CA LYS A 192 -18.53 -7.40 4.09
C LYS A 192 -17.39 -8.35 3.67
N GLY A 193 -17.14 -9.40 4.46
CA GLY A 193 -16.00 -10.30 4.28
C GLY A 193 -14.66 -9.68 4.69
N GLY A 194 -14.67 -8.50 5.31
CA GLY A 194 -13.49 -7.86 5.89
C GLY A 194 -13.07 -8.49 7.22
N VAL A 195 -12.01 -7.94 7.82
CA VAL A 195 -11.44 -8.50 9.06
C VAL A 195 -12.48 -8.58 10.18
N ALA A 196 -13.25 -7.51 10.41
CA ALA A 196 -14.24 -7.48 11.49
C ALA A 196 -15.37 -8.51 11.26
N ASP A 197 -15.82 -8.68 10.02
CA ASP A 197 -16.87 -9.64 9.66
C ASP A 197 -16.40 -11.09 9.86
N VAL A 198 -15.22 -11.43 9.36
CA VAL A 198 -14.67 -12.80 9.47
C VAL A 198 -14.35 -13.16 10.92
N VAL A 199 -13.71 -12.24 11.67
CA VAL A 199 -13.39 -12.48 13.09
C VAL A 199 -14.65 -12.56 13.93
N GLY A 200 -15.62 -11.68 13.68
CA GLY A 200 -16.92 -11.71 14.35
C GLY A 200 -17.64 -13.03 14.15
N GLY A 201 -17.73 -13.49 12.89
CA GLY A 201 -18.35 -14.77 12.55
C GLY A 201 -17.68 -15.97 13.24
N ALA A 202 -16.35 -15.99 13.35
CA ALA A 202 -15.60 -17.06 13.99
C ALA A 202 -15.78 -17.10 15.53
N HIS A 203 -16.03 -15.96 16.15
CA HIS A 203 -16.13 -15.85 17.61
C HIS A 203 -17.56 -15.57 18.12
N GLY A 204 -18.56 -15.52 17.25
CA GLY A 204 -19.95 -15.24 17.63
C GLY A 204 -20.18 -13.80 18.11
N ALA A 205 -19.34 -12.87 17.67
CA ALA A 205 -19.45 -11.44 17.97
C ALA A 205 -19.96 -10.66 16.74
N SER A 206 -20.54 -9.48 16.94
CA SER A 206 -20.88 -8.62 15.80
C SER A 206 -19.65 -7.99 15.18
N PRO A 207 -19.64 -7.71 13.85
CA PRO A 207 -18.54 -6.97 13.21
C PRO A 207 -18.29 -5.61 13.86
N GLU A 208 -19.33 -4.96 14.36
CA GLU A 208 -19.28 -3.68 15.08
C GLU A 208 -18.51 -3.80 16.39
N ASP A 209 -18.77 -4.86 17.18
CA ASP A 209 -18.06 -5.11 18.44
C ASP A 209 -16.58 -5.40 18.21
N VAL A 210 -16.26 -6.19 17.17
CA VAL A 210 -14.87 -6.46 16.78
C VAL A 210 -14.17 -5.16 16.37
N ALA A 211 -14.82 -4.33 15.55
CA ALA A 211 -14.28 -3.04 15.14
C ALA A 211 -14.10 -2.08 16.32
N ALA A 212 -15.07 -2.02 17.25
CA ALA A 212 -14.98 -1.20 18.45
C ALA A 212 -13.83 -1.66 19.36
N GLY A 213 -13.65 -2.98 19.54
CA GLY A 213 -12.53 -3.54 20.27
C GLY A 213 -11.17 -3.21 19.67
N ALA A 214 -11.05 -3.31 18.33
CA ALA A 214 -9.84 -2.91 17.61
C ALA A 214 -9.57 -1.40 17.76
N ALA A 215 -10.59 -0.55 17.66
CA ALA A 215 -10.44 0.89 17.88
C ALA A 215 -9.98 1.21 19.30
N ALA A 216 -10.54 0.53 20.30
CA ALA A 216 -10.18 0.73 21.71
C ALA A 216 -8.75 0.30 22.05
N SER A 217 -8.14 -0.59 21.25
CA SER A 217 -6.73 -1.00 21.42
C SER A 217 -5.73 0.07 21.00
N MET A 218 -6.16 1.06 20.21
CA MET A 218 -5.33 2.20 19.82
C MET A 218 -5.43 3.34 20.82
N VAL A 219 -4.31 4.01 21.13
CA VAL A 219 -4.27 5.14 22.06
C VAL A 219 -5.21 6.28 21.62
N THR A 220 -5.33 6.49 20.30
CA THR A 220 -6.25 7.49 19.73
C THR A 220 -7.72 7.08 19.77
N GLY A 221 -8.04 5.83 20.14
CA GLY A 221 -9.40 5.30 20.24
C GLY A 221 -10.15 5.18 18.92
N ARG A 222 -9.48 5.23 17.77
CA ARG A 222 -10.12 5.18 16.46
C ARG A 222 -9.23 4.56 15.39
N PHE A 223 -9.85 4.06 14.34
CA PHE A 223 -9.16 3.70 13.11
C PHE A 223 -8.47 4.90 12.46
N THR A 224 -7.33 4.65 11.83
CA THR A 224 -6.70 5.59 10.90
C THR A 224 -7.60 5.76 9.68
N ARG A 225 -7.75 6.98 9.16
CA ARG A 225 -8.47 7.21 7.90
C ARG A 225 -7.53 6.98 6.71
N PRO A 226 -8.05 6.50 5.56
CA PRO A 226 -7.25 6.34 4.35
C PRO A 226 -6.53 7.61 3.92
N GLU A 227 -7.15 8.77 4.11
CA GLU A 227 -6.60 10.09 3.78
C GLU A 227 -5.37 10.42 4.63
N GLU A 228 -5.37 10.05 5.92
CA GLU A 228 -4.21 10.27 6.81
C GLU A 228 -3.00 9.43 6.35
N VAL A 229 -3.22 8.24 5.80
CA VAL A 229 -2.15 7.43 5.19
C VAL A 229 -1.67 8.09 3.89
N ALA A 230 -2.60 8.60 3.08
CA ALA A 230 -2.26 9.28 1.83
C ALA A 230 -1.41 10.53 2.07
N ASP A 231 -1.69 11.33 3.09
CA ASP A 231 -0.90 12.50 3.46
C ASP A 231 0.57 12.14 3.76
N VAL A 232 0.79 11.05 4.49
CA VAL A 232 2.14 10.55 4.75
C VAL A 232 2.84 10.11 3.46
N VAL A 233 2.10 9.45 2.56
CA VAL A 233 2.63 9.04 1.24
C VAL A 233 3.08 10.25 0.43
N LEU A 234 2.27 11.32 0.36
CA LEU A 234 2.63 12.56 -0.34
C LEU A 234 3.94 13.16 0.20
N VAL A 235 4.05 13.22 1.53
CA VAL A 235 5.26 13.74 2.20
C VAL A 235 6.49 12.93 1.82
N LEU A 236 6.42 11.59 1.85
CA LEU A 236 7.52 10.71 1.49
C LEU A 236 7.85 10.74 -0.01
N ALA A 237 6.87 11.00 -0.87
CA ALA A 237 7.05 11.15 -2.31
C ALA A 237 7.72 12.48 -2.68
N SER A 238 7.51 13.53 -1.89
CA SER A 238 7.96 14.89 -2.12
C SER A 238 9.50 15.01 -2.19
N THR A 239 9.99 15.85 -3.08
CA THR A 239 11.42 16.21 -3.16
C THR A 239 11.89 17.01 -1.95
N ARG A 240 10.98 17.63 -1.19
CA ARG A 240 11.26 18.34 0.07
C ARG A 240 11.84 17.41 1.15
N PHE A 241 11.56 16.13 1.07
CA PHE A 241 12.07 15.09 1.96
C PHE A 241 13.22 14.31 1.31
N GLY A 242 14.03 14.99 0.51
CA GLY A 242 15.10 14.40 -0.33
C GLY A 242 16.14 13.56 0.42
N ASN A 243 16.34 13.77 1.71
CA ASN A 243 17.27 12.98 2.53
C ASN A 243 16.58 11.87 3.35
N VAL A 244 15.27 11.65 3.16
CA VAL A 244 14.54 10.56 3.82
C VAL A 244 14.50 9.35 2.90
N THR A 245 15.26 8.32 3.23
CA THR A 245 15.27 7.03 2.53
C THR A 245 15.51 5.89 3.51
N GLY A 246 14.92 4.73 3.27
CA GLY A 246 15.00 3.56 4.15
C GLY A 246 14.24 3.73 5.46
N SER A 247 13.32 4.69 5.54
CA SER A 247 12.50 4.94 6.72
C SER A 247 11.18 4.18 6.63
N ASN A 248 10.69 3.77 7.81
CA ASN A 248 9.34 3.27 7.99
C ASN A 248 8.59 4.27 8.88
N VAL A 249 7.52 4.86 8.36
CA VAL A 249 6.65 5.75 9.11
C VAL A 249 5.44 4.95 9.58
N VAL A 250 5.33 4.79 10.90
CA VAL A 250 4.18 4.10 11.52
C VAL A 250 3.04 5.11 11.68
N ILE A 251 1.83 4.70 11.27
CA ILE A 251 0.59 5.45 11.45
C ILE A 251 -0.49 4.49 11.98
N ASP A 252 -0.53 4.29 13.28
CA ASP A 252 -1.28 3.21 13.93
C ASP A 252 -2.11 3.66 15.14
N GLY A 253 -2.19 4.98 15.38
CA GLY A 253 -2.90 5.51 16.55
C GLY A 253 -2.28 5.13 17.88
N GLY A 254 -1.01 4.72 17.91
CA GLY A 254 -0.30 4.29 19.11
C GLY A 254 -0.55 2.82 19.49
N LEU A 255 -0.92 1.98 18.52
CA LEU A 255 -1.13 0.55 18.74
C LEU A 255 0.18 -0.15 19.13
N ILE A 256 1.29 0.18 18.47
CA ILE A 256 2.62 -0.29 18.86
C ILE A 256 3.11 0.58 20.02
N THR A 257 3.34 -0.04 21.17
CA THR A 257 3.73 0.65 22.41
C THR A 257 5.24 0.61 22.69
N THR A 258 6.02 -0.02 21.83
CA THR A 258 7.49 -0.13 21.93
C THR A 258 8.20 0.75 20.91
N LEU A 259 9.41 1.22 21.27
CA LEU A 259 10.29 1.99 20.38
C LEU A 259 10.96 1.09 19.33
#